data_289c2bbf2a5de74f22912a0568c75a03
#
_entry.id   289c2bbf2a5de74f22912a0568c75a03
#
_cell.length_a   1.000
_cell.length_b   1.000
_cell.length_c   1.000
_cell.angle_alpha   90.00
_cell.angle_beta   90.00
_cell.angle_gamma   90.00
#
_symmetry.space_group_name_H-M   'P 1'
#
loop_
_entity.id
_entity.type
_entity.pdbx_description
1 polymer ?
#
loop_
_entity_poly.entity_id
_entity_poly.type
_entity_poly.pdbx_seq_one_letter_code
_entity_poly.pdbx_strand_id
1 'polypeptide(L)' 'MAIQSKYQDKQIDEILNDMIAVLEKHQAPLDLSLIVLGNMTTNLLLGSVGKQQRQVLAKAFSDALLNSVNTANQ' A
#
# COMPACT_ATOMS: atom_id res chain seq x y z
N MET A 1 -6.95 -8.25 -7.00
CA MET A 1 -6.01 -7.92 -5.93
C MET A 1 -5.33 -9.16 -5.40
N ALA A 2 -4.01 -9.11 -5.22
CA ALA A 2 -3.26 -10.29 -4.79
C ALA A 2 -3.48 -10.64 -3.32
N ILE A 3 -3.79 -9.68 -2.48
CA ILE A 3 -4.10 -9.89 -1.08
C ILE A 3 -5.60 -10.02 -0.93
N GLN A 4 -6.02 -11.17 -0.40
CA GLN A 4 -7.43 -11.33 -0.07
C GLN A 4 -7.74 -10.59 1.21
N SER A 5 -8.84 -9.85 1.19
CA SER A 5 -9.23 -9.01 2.29
C SER A 5 -10.65 -9.34 2.72
N LYS A 6 -10.88 -9.30 4.02
CA LYS A 6 -12.23 -9.41 4.59
C LYS A 6 -13.04 -8.14 4.40
N TYR A 7 -12.44 -7.08 3.91
CA TYR A 7 -13.09 -5.80 3.74
C TYR A 7 -13.78 -5.72 2.39
N GLN A 8 -14.83 -4.91 2.32
CA GLN A 8 -15.56 -4.68 1.08
C GLN A 8 -14.74 -3.82 0.13
N ASP A 9 -14.87 -4.08 -1.16
CA ASP A 9 -14.20 -3.29 -2.18
C ASP A 9 -14.56 -1.82 -2.10
N LYS A 10 -15.82 -1.52 -1.78
CA LYS A 10 -16.25 -0.13 -1.63
C LYS A 10 -15.46 0.60 -0.56
N GLN A 11 -15.22 -0.04 0.57
CA GLN A 11 -14.48 0.55 1.67
C GLN A 11 -13.03 0.82 1.26
N ILE A 12 -12.41 -0.14 0.59
CA ILE A 12 -11.04 0.01 0.09
C ILE A 12 -10.97 1.15 -0.92
N ASP A 13 -11.92 1.20 -1.85
CA ASP A 13 -11.94 2.23 -2.90
C ASP A 13 -12.14 3.62 -2.33
N GLU A 14 -12.98 3.77 -1.32
CA GLU A 14 -13.19 5.06 -0.68
C GLU A 14 -11.91 5.59 -0.04
N ILE A 15 -11.20 4.73 0.70
CA ILE A 15 -9.92 5.11 1.32
C ILE A 15 -8.90 5.44 0.25
N LEU A 16 -8.81 4.61 -0.78
CA LEU A 16 -7.87 4.82 -1.87
C LEU A 16 -8.12 6.15 -2.58
N ASN A 17 -9.38 6.45 -2.87
CA ASN A 17 -9.73 7.71 -3.53
C ASN A 17 -9.35 8.91 -2.67
N ASP A 18 -9.56 8.83 -1.36
CA ASP A 18 -9.16 9.91 -0.45
C ASP A 18 -7.64 10.10 -0.45
N MET A 19 -6.88 8.99 -0.46
CA MET A 19 -5.42 9.06 -0.48
C MET A 19 -4.92 9.66 -1.80
N ILE A 20 -5.52 9.26 -2.92
CA ILE A 20 -5.18 9.82 -4.22
C ILE A 20 -5.45 11.33 -4.23
N ALA A 21 -6.59 11.74 -3.66
CA ALA A 21 -6.94 13.16 -3.59
C ALA A 21 -5.92 13.96 -2.78
N VAL A 22 -5.37 13.38 -1.70
CA VAL A 22 -4.33 14.04 -0.92
C VAL A 22 -3.06 14.24 -1.74
N LEU A 23 -2.63 13.20 -2.46
CA LEU A 23 -1.45 13.31 -3.32
C LEU A 23 -1.64 14.37 -4.42
N GLU A 24 -2.84 14.42 -4.99
CA GLU A 24 -3.18 15.42 -6.01
C GLU A 24 -3.19 16.84 -5.42
N LYS A 25 -3.73 16.98 -4.23
CA LYS A 25 -3.75 18.28 -3.54
C LYS A 25 -2.34 18.83 -3.36
N HIS A 26 -1.40 17.97 -3.03
CA HIS A 26 -0.01 18.36 -2.84
C HIS A 26 0.78 18.37 -4.14
N GLN A 27 0.15 18.04 -5.27
CA GLN A 27 0.83 17.97 -6.57
C GLN A 27 2.06 17.07 -6.52
N ALA A 28 1.95 15.95 -5.81
CA ALA A 28 3.07 15.05 -5.58
C ALA A 28 3.40 14.28 -6.86
N PRO A 29 4.63 14.39 -7.37
CA PRO A 29 5.05 13.55 -8.49
C PRO A 29 5.21 12.10 -8.06
N LEU A 30 5.46 11.22 -9.02
CA LEU A 30 5.50 9.78 -8.77
C LEU A 30 6.52 9.39 -7.70
N ASP A 31 7.74 9.92 -7.81
CA ASP A 31 8.80 9.56 -6.88
C ASP A 31 8.47 10.01 -5.45
N LEU A 32 7.95 11.21 -5.28
CA LEU A 32 7.54 11.71 -3.96
C LEU A 32 6.38 10.86 -3.41
N SER A 33 5.42 10.52 -4.26
CA SER A 33 4.30 9.70 -3.85
C SER A 33 4.76 8.33 -3.35
N LEU A 34 5.72 7.72 -4.05
CA LEU A 34 6.25 6.42 -3.64
C LEU A 34 7.02 6.50 -2.33
N ILE A 35 7.77 7.58 -2.12
CA ILE A 35 8.47 7.80 -0.85
C ILE A 35 7.49 7.91 0.31
N VAL A 36 6.44 8.68 0.14
CA VAL A 36 5.41 8.87 1.17
C VAL A 36 4.71 7.55 1.46
N LEU A 37 4.30 6.83 0.43
CA LEU A 37 3.59 5.56 0.60
C LEU A 37 4.48 4.51 1.25
N GLY A 38 5.76 4.46 0.87
CA GLY A 38 6.72 3.54 1.48
C GLY A 38 6.94 3.86 2.95
N ASN A 39 7.10 5.12 3.29
CA ASN A 39 7.27 5.53 4.69
C ASN A 39 6.03 5.22 5.52
N MET A 40 4.85 5.42 4.95
CA MET A 40 3.61 5.11 5.64
C MET A 40 3.49 3.61 5.91
N THR A 41 3.81 2.79 4.91
CA THR A 41 3.82 1.34 5.07
C THR A 41 4.77 0.92 6.19
N THR A 42 5.98 1.47 6.19
CA THR A 42 6.97 1.19 7.24
C THR A 42 6.43 1.57 8.62
N ASN A 43 5.86 2.76 8.74
CA ASN A 43 5.33 3.23 10.02
C ASN A 43 4.20 2.35 10.52
N LEU A 44 3.33 1.88 9.63
CA LEU A 44 2.25 0.98 10.01
C LEU A 44 2.80 -0.33 10.56
N LEU A 45 3.81 -0.88 9.92
CA LEU A 45 4.42 -2.15 10.36
C LEU A 45 5.14 -1.95 11.69
N LEU A 46 5.91 -0.87 11.84
CA LEU A 46 6.66 -0.62 13.08
C LEU A 46 5.73 -0.37 14.26
N GLY A 47 4.59 0.26 14.04
CA GLY A 47 3.67 0.61 15.11
C GLY A 47 2.68 -0.46 15.50
N SER A 48 2.50 -1.49 14.68
CA SER A 48 1.38 -2.40 14.84
C SER A 48 1.77 -3.85 15.18
N VAL A 49 2.98 -4.28 14.84
CA VAL A 49 3.37 -5.68 15.02
C VAL A 49 4.80 -5.82 15.49
N GLY A 50 5.12 -6.99 16.06
CA GLY A 50 6.46 -7.30 16.53
C GLY A 50 7.45 -7.55 15.39
N LYS A 51 8.73 -7.64 15.76
CA LYS A 51 9.84 -7.67 14.82
C LYS A 51 9.72 -8.78 13.78
N GLN A 52 9.38 -10.00 14.23
CA GLN A 52 9.29 -11.14 13.32
C GLN A 52 8.11 -10.99 12.37
N GLN A 53 6.99 -10.50 12.87
CA GLN A 53 5.80 -10.30 12.06
C GLN A 53 5.97 -9.19 11.03
N ARG A 54 6.76 -8.18 11.34
CA ARG A 54 7.05 -7.11 10.40
C ARG A 54 7.66 -7.63 9.12
N GLN A 55 8.63 -8.53 9.25
CA GLN A 55 9.32 -9.09 8.09
C GLN A 55 8.38 -9.94 7.24
N VAL A 56 7.55 -10.75 7.88
CA VAL A 56 6.57 -11.59 7.18
C VAL A 56 5.58 -10.72 6.41
N LEU A 57 5.04 -9.69 7.07
CA LEU A 57 4.07 -8.81 6.44
C LEU A 57 4.69 -7.95 5.34
N ALA A 58 5.91 -7.48 5.55
CA ALA A 58 6.61 -6.70 4.53
C ALA A 58 6.84 -7.53 3.27
N LYS A 59 7.23 -8.80 3.45
CA LYS A 59 7.42 -9.70 2.32
C LYS A 59 6.10 -9.97 1.59
N ALA A 60 5.04 -10.26 2.35
CA ALA A 60 3.73 -10.50 1.76
C ALA A 60 3.23 -9.28 0.98
N PHE A 61 3.42 -8.10 1.53
CA PHE A 61 3.04 -6.85 0.89
C PHE A 61 3.85 -6.63 -0.40
N SER A 62 5.16 -6.83 -0.33
CA SER A 62 6.03 -6.66 -1.49
C SER A 62 5.67 -7.64 -2.61
N ASP A 63 5.42 -8.90 -2.26
CA ASP A 63 5.04 -9.91 -3.23
C ASP A 63 3.69 -9.58 -3.88
N ALA A 64 2.75 -9.12 -3.10
CA ALA A 64 1.43 -8.74 -3.60
C ALA A 64 1.54 -7.54 -4.55
N LEU A 65 2.35 -6.55 -4.19
CA LEU A 65 2.59 -5.39 -5.03
C LEU A 65 3.20 -5.80 -6.37
N LEU A 66 4.22 -6.64 -6.31
CA LEU A 66 4.88 -7.11 -7.52
C LEU A 66 3.92 -7.88 -8.42
N ASN A 67 3.11 -8.77 -7.83
CA ASN A 67 2.11 -9.52 -8.56
C ASN A 67 1.08 -8.59 -9.21
N SER A 68 0.64 -7.58 -8.51
CA SER A 68 -0.36 -6.64 -9.04
C SER A 68 0.17 -5.90 -10.27
N VAL A 69 1.42 -5.45 -10.20
CA VAL A 69 2.04 -4.75 -11.33
C VAL A 69 2.25 -5.70 -12.51
N ASN A 70 2.73 -6.91 -12.24
CA ASN A 70 2.97 -7.89 -13.30
C ASN A 70 1.67 -8.31 -14.00
N THR A 71 0.61 -8.49 -13.23
CA THR A 71 -0.70 -8.85 -13.78
C THR A 71 -1.25 -7.74 -14.66
N ALA A 72 -1.08 -6.48 -14.24
CA ALA A 72 -1.56 -5.33 -14.98
C ALA A 72 -0.82 -5.16 -16.33
N ASN A 73 0.41 -5.67 -16.40
CA ASN A 73 1.24 -5.54 -17.61
C ASN A 73 0.98 -6.63 -18.67
N GLN A 74 0.10 -7.57 -18.39
CA GLN A 74 -0.22 -8.63 -19.33
C GLN A 74 -1.31 -8.22 -20.31
#